data_4f52d63e57d2e189ae3f63777c5937d3
#
_entry.id   4f52d63e57d2e189ae3f63777c5937d3
#
_cell.length_a   1.000
_cell.length_b   1.000
_cell.length_c   1.000
_cell.angle_alpha   90.00
_cell.angle_beta   90.00
_cell.angle_gamma   90.00
#
_symmetry.space_group_name_H-M   'P 1'
#
loop_
_entity.id
_entity.type
_entity.pdbx_description
1 polymer ?
#
loop_
_entity_poly.entity_id
_entity_poly.type
_entity_poly.pdbx_seq_one_letter_code
_entity_poly.pdbx_strand_id
1 'polypeptide(L)'
;MSAWQFIKHFPCTNLSRHILRVKPRRCFTSSTPPPSSFSVTACLSTSSSSESFADAPYLSVRIHCPKHVVDPFSEALLCFGASSVAVDEDDEEDEDVTSGSSLASKEICIESIFPVNEEVKMCISQAANSIGLKEIPKFKVELGDEQDWVTKNQESFQPVEIAERLWIVPEWISPPVAEGVNIILNPGLAFGTGEHPTTKLCLLLLQSLIKGGEAFLDYGTGSGILAIAALKFGAASSAGVDIDPLAIKSASHNAALNNIPPEKLELHLAPSDNREMQLGKEQFDVIIANILLNPVMELADHILSFAKPGAAIGISGILSEQLPNVKERYSPLLEDISVATIGDWVCMSGTKKRS
;
A
#
# COMPACT_ATOMS: atom_id res chain seq x y z
N MET A 1 -17.52 10.01 12.49
CA MET A 1 -17.00 9.06 11.49
C MET A 1 -15.50 9.05 11.71
N SER A 2 -14.88 7.90 11.95
CA SER A 2 -13.44 7.85 12.25
C SER A 2 -12.65 8.18 10.99
N ALA A 3 -11.48 8.80 11.14
CA ALA A 3 -10.57 9.15 10.05
C ALA A 3 -10.25 7.94 9.13
N TRP A 4 -10.34 6.73 9.66
CA TRP A 4 -10.10 5.48 8.95
C TRP A 4 -11.17 5.07 7.93
N GLN A 5 -12.42 5.53 8.09
CA GLN A 5 -13.47 5.29 7.08
C GLN A 5 -13.27 6.09 5.80
N PHE A 6 -12.44 7.14 5.84
CA PHE A 6 -12.18 7.99 4.68
C PHE A 6 -11.17 7.41 3.68
N ILE A 7 -10.37 6.41 4.07
CA ILE A 7 -9.35 5.84 3.17
C ILE A 7 -9.97 5.00 2.04
N LYS A 8 -11.17 4.46 2.23
CA LYS A 8 -11.93 3.75 1.18
C LYS A 8 -13.05 4.58 0.52
N HIS A 9 -13.41 5.74 1.09
CA HIS A 9 -14.56 6.53 0.61
C HIS A 9 -14.28 8.01 0.68
N PHE A 10 -13.56 8.59 -0.30
CA PHE A 10 -13.54 10.03 -0.49
C PHE A 10 -14.58 10.44 -1.52
N PRO A 11 -15.60 11.22 -1.13
CA PRO A 11 -16.26 12.09 -2.08
C PRO A 11 -15.44 13.38 -2.18
N CYS A 12 -14.91 13.70 -3.37
CA CYS A 12 -14.60 15.08 -3.71
C CYS A 12 -15.80 15.94 -3.35
N THR A 13 -15.57 16.92 -2.52
CA THR A 13 -16.56 17.90 -2.06
C THR A 13 -17.25 18.56 -3.25
N ASN A 14 -18.58 18.53 -3.20
CA ASN A 14 -19.63 19.16 -3.99
C ASN A 14 -20.38 18.23 -4.94
N LEU A 15 -21.25 17.40 -4.38
CA LEU A 15 -22.51 17.05 -5.06
C LEU A 15 -23.63 16.78 -4.04
N SER A 16 -24.74 17.42 -4.31
CA SER A 16 -25.96 17.48 -3.52
C SER A 16 -26.52 16.10 -3.14
N ARG A 17 -27.02 16.03 -1.92
CA ARG A 17 -27.73 14.93 -1.31
C ARG A 17 -28.96 14.50 -2.12
N HIS A 18 -29.01 13.26 -2.56
CA HIS A 18 -30.24 12.50 -2.71
C HIS A 18 -30.08 11.11 -2.09
N ILE A 19 -30.63 10.98 -0.89
CA ILE A 19 -30.73 9.71 -0.17
C ILE A 19 -32.00 9.01 -0.63
N LEU A 20 -31.90 7.90 -1.34
CA LEU A 20 -32.99 6.96 -1.52
C LEU A 20 -32.95 5.91 -0.41
N ARG A 21 -33.90 6.04 0.53
CA ARG A 21 -34.19 5.03 1.55
C ARG A 21 -34.90 3.83 0.92
N VAL A 22 -34.25 2.66 0.94
CA VAL A 22 -34.93 1.38 0.71
C VAL A 22 -35.23 0.73 2.06
N LYS A 23 -36.52 0.44 2.30
CA LYS A 23 -37.01 -0.24 3.51
C LYS A 23 -36.69 -1.74 3.44
N PRO A 24 -36.29 -2.40 4.54
CA PRO A 24 -36.12 -3.84 4.57
C PRO A 24 -37.46 -4.57 4.64
N ARG A 25 -37.66 -5.57 3.80
CA ARG A 25 -38.77 -6.53 3.87
C ARG A 25 -38.47 -7.58 4.94
N ARG A 26 -39.42 -7.75 5.87
CA ARG A 26 -39.44 -8.83 6.84
C ARG A 26 -39.72 -10.17 6.13
N CYS A 27 -38.94 -11.21 6.42
CA CYS A 27 -39.32 -12.58 6.17
C CYS A 27 -39.61 -13.30 7.48
N PHE A 28 -40.66 -14.12 7.41
CA PHE A 28 -41.30 -14.84 8.51
C PHE A 28 -40.48 -16.02 9.01
N THR A 29 -40.62 -16.28 10.30
CA THR A 29 -40.13 -17.46 11.03
C THR A 29 -40.99 -18.69 10.76
N SER A 30 -40.38 -19.87 10.63
CA SER A 30 -41.00 -21.14 10.97
C SER A 30 -40.02 -22.04 11.69
N SER A 31 -40.48 -22.48 12.84
CA SER A 31 -39.84 -23.33 13.86
C SER A 31 -40.06 -24.80 13.55
N THR A 32 -39.07 -25.65 13.75
CA THR A 32 -39.22 -27.03 14.31
C THR A 32 -37.87 -27.58 14.77
N PRO A 33 -37.87 -28.45 15.81
CA PRO A 33 -36.68 -28.73 16.65
C PRO A 33 -35.92 -30.01 16.25
N PRO A 34 -34.78 -30.34 16.94
CA PRO A 34 -33.79 -31.31 16.51
C PRO A 34 -34.02 -32.74 17.06
N PRO A 35 -33.28 -33.72 16.56
CA PRO A 35 -32.89 -34.84 17.42
C PRO A 35 -31.37 -35.10 17.46
N SER A 36 -30.96 -35.29 18.72
CA SER A 36 -30.00 -36.25 19.31
C SER A 36 -28.68 -36.62 18.61
N SER A 37 -27.61 -36.23 19.31
CA SER A 37 -26.37 -36.94 19.66
C SER A 37 -25.88 -38.15 18.85
N PHE A 38 -24.66 -37.98 18.30
CA PHE A 38 -23.65 -39.05 18.23
C PHE A 38 -22.26 -38.44 18.45
N SER A 39 -21.58 -38.97 19.50
CA SER A 39 -20.16 -38.78 19.74
C SER A 39 -19.36 -39.56 18.72
N VAL A 40 -18.44 -38.89 18.00
CA VAL A 40 -17.32 -39.56 17.34
C VAL A 40 -16.05 -38.82 17.71
N THR A 41 -15.22 -39.48 18.47
CA THR A 41 -13.83 -39.10 18.74
C THR A 41 -13.06 -39.27 17.41
N ALA A 42 -12.62 -38.18 16.82
CA ALA A 42 -11.70 -38.20 15.68
C ALA A 42 -10.37 -37.58 16.09
N CYS A 43 -9.33 -38.35 15.93
CA CYS A 43 -7.93 -37.96 16.11
C CYS A 43 -7.59 -36.78 15.20
N LEU A 44 -7.07 -35.71 15.81
CA LEU A 44 -6.44 -34.60 15.12
C LEU A 44 -5.11 -35.07 14.52
N SER A 45 -5.11 -35.37 13.23
CA SER A 45 -3.90 -35.28 12.42
C SER A 45 -3.83 -33.86 11.85
N THR A 46 -2.93 -33.06 12.44
CA THR A 46 -2.56 -31.75 11.90
C THR A 46 -1.79 -31.94 10.61
N SER A 47 -2.48 -31.91 9.47
CA SER A 47 -1.85 -31.60 8.20
C SER A 47 -1.88 -30.08 8.02
N SER A 48 -0.73 -29.45 8.20
CA SER A 48 -0.49 -28.07 7.78
C SER A 48 -0.56 -28.01 6.26
N SER A 49 -1.73 -27.72 5.72
CA SER A 49 -1.85 -27.25 4.35
C SER A 49 -1.36 -25.79 4.34
N SER A 50 -0.19 -25.58 3.76
CA SER A 50 0.23 -24.28 3.28
C SER A 50 -0.74 -23.87 2.17
N GLU A 51 -1.76 -23.09 2.50
CA GLU A 51 -2.55 -22.39 1.49
C GLU A 51 -1.62 -21.42 0.79
N SER A 52 -1.25 -21.73 -0.45
CA SER A 52 -0.47 -20.84 -1.30
C SER A 52 -1.29 -19.59 -1.60
N PHE A 53 -0.66 -18.43 -1.61
CA PHE A 53 -1.28 -17.13 -1.96
C PHE A 53 -1.86 -17.10 -3.39
N ALA A 54 -1.59 -18.13 -4.14
CA ALA A 54 -1.79 -18.32 -5.54
C ALA A 54 -3.24 -18.60 -5.95
N ASP A 55 -4.21 -18.87 -5.06
CA ASP A 55 -5.52 -19.45 -5.41
C ASP A 55 -6.68 -18.42 -5.50
N ALA A 56 -6.47 -17.12 -5.43
CA ALA A 56 -7.55 -16.15 -5.52
C ALA A 56 -7.67 -15.56 -6.94
N PRO A 57 -8.80 -15.74 -7.64
CA PRO A 57 -9.03 -15.14 -8.95
C PRO A 57 -8.99 -13.59 -8.84
N TYR A 58 -8.49 -12.91 -9.87
CA TYR A 58 -8.39 -11.47 -9.96
C TYR A 58 -8.92 -10.96 -11.30
N LEU A 59 -9.20 -9.66 -11.39
CA LEU A 59 -9.58 -9.00 -12.63
C LEU A 59 -8.40 -8.19 -13.15
N SER A 60 -7.91 -8.55 -14.35
CA SER A 60 -6.95 -7.73 -15.10
C SER A 60 -7.70 -6.70 -15.92
N VAL A 61 -7.31 -5.45 -15.81
CA VAL A 61 -7.98 -4.32 -16.47
C VAL A 61 -6.98 -3.50 -17.25
N ARG A 62 -7.15 -3.44 -18.57
CA ARG A 62 -6.38 -2.56 -19.46
C ARG A 62 -7.14 -1.29 -19.72
N ILE A 63 -6.53 -0.14 -19.44
CA ILE A 63 -7.15 1.17 -19.51
C ILE A 63 -6.31 2.07 -20.42
N HIS A 64 -6.93 2.64 -21.47
CA HIS A 64 -6.26 3.57 -22.35
C HIS A 64 -6.56 5.01 -21.96
N CYS A 65 -5.53 5.78 -21.64
CA CYS A 65 -5.67 7.18 -21.27
C CYS A 65 -4.58 8.06 -21.87
N PRO A 66 -4.82 9.40 -21.98
CA PRO A 66 -3.82 10.34 -22.46
C PRO A 66 -2.56 10.37 -21.58
N LYS A 67 -1.37 10.45 -22.18
CA LYS A 67 -0.07 10.42 -21.48
C LYS A 67 0.01 11.37 -20.27
N HIS A 68 -0.55 12.57 -20.38
CA HIS A 68 -0.46 13.60 -19.33
C HIS A 68 -1.28 13.31 -18.07
N VAL A 69 -2.15 12.30 -18.09
CA VAL A 69 -2.95 11.89 -16.91
C VAL A 69 -2.56 10.52 -16.36
N VAL A 70 -1.57 9.85 -16.95
CA VAL A 70 -1.16 8.49 -16.55
C VAL A 70 -0.81 8.42 -15.06
N ASP A 71 0.08 9.28 -14.60
CA ASP A 71 0.55 9.25 -13.20
C ASP A 71 -0.58 9.55 -12.20
N PRO A 72 -1.31 10.70 -12.30
CA PRO A 72 -2.39 10.97 -11.36
C PRO A 72 -3.53 9.97 -11.48
N PHE A 73 -3.75 9.38 -12.65
CA PHE A 73 -4.79 8.38 -12.81
C PHE A 73 -4.39 7.02 -12.22
N SER A 74 -3.12 6.62 -12.35
CA SER A 74 -2.58 5.42 -11.71
C SER A 74 -2.71 5.48 -10.19
N GLU A 75 -2.36 6.62 -9.61
CA GLU A 75 -2.54 6.86 -8.17
C GLU A 75 -4.01 6.80 -7.75
N ALA A 76 -4.88 7.44 -8.53
CA ALA A 76 -6.31 7.40 -8.27
C ALA A 76 -6.87 5.97 -8.34
N LEU A 77 -6.46 5.16 -9.32
CA LEU A 77 -6.88 3.75 -9.41
C LEU A 77 -6.52 2.96 -8.15
N LEU A 78 -5.31 3.13 -7.62
CA LEU A 78 -4.90 2.51 -6.36
C LEU A 78 -5.77 2.97 -5.18
N CYS A 79 -6.14 4.25 -5.14
CA CYS A 79 -7.03 4.79 -4.10
C CYS A 79 -8.46 4.24 -4.19
N PHE A 80 -8.92 3.88 -5.39
CA PHE A 80 -10.30 3.44 -5.64
C PHE A 80 -10.43 1.93 -5.87
N GLY A 81 -9.48 1.12 -5.39
CA GLY A 81 -9.64 -0.32 -5.28
C GLY A 81 -8.76 -1.17 -6.19
N ALA A 82 -7.91 -0.56 -7.02
CA ALA A 82 -6.88 -1.33 -7.71
C ALA A 82 -5.84 -1.85 -6.70
N SER A 83 -5.48 -3.11 -6.81
CA SER A 83 -4.42 -3.72 -5.99
C SER A 83 -3.04 -3.40 -6.53
N SER A 84 -2.90 -3.27 -7.84
CA SER A 84 -1.67 -2.85 -8.51
C SER A 84 -1.98 -2.12 -9.81
N VAL A 85 -1.03 -1.29 -10.23
CA VAL A 85 -1.09 -0.54 -11.48
C VAL A 85 0.28 -0.57 -12.12
N ALA A 86 0.35 -0.95 -13.40
CA ALA A 86 1.53 -0.91 -14.24
C ALA A 86 1.25 -0.05 -15.47
N VAL A 87 2.24 0.70 -15.92
CA VAL A 87 2.16 1.52 -17.13
C VAL A 87 2.93 0.84 -18.24
N ASP A 88 2.26 0.51 -19.33
CA ASP A 88 2.88 -0.11 -20.49
C ASP A 88 3.42 1.02 -21.39
N GLU A 89 4.75 1.18 -21.39
CA GLU A 89 5.46 2.18 -22.20
C GLU A 89 5.91 1.63 -23.56
N ASP A 90 5.31 0.57 -24.06
CA ASP A 90 5.68 0.01 -25.36
C ASP A 90 5.55 1.07 -26.45
N ASP A 91 6.68 1.68 -26.75
CA ASP A 91 6.93 2.47 -27.94
C ASP A 91 7.02 1.52 -29.15
N GLU A 92 5.89 1.07 -29.66
CA GLU A 92 5.86 0.62 -31.05
C GLU A 92 6.05 1.85 -31.93
N GLU A 93 7.30 2.06 -32.35
CA GLU A 93 7.66 2.89 -33.50
C GLU A 93 7.08 2.25 -34.77
N ASP A 94 5.79 2.42 -34.99
CA ASP A 94 5.24 2.28 -36.38
C ASP A 94 5.70 3.48 -37.20
N GLU A 95 6.91 3.32 -37.79
CA GLU A 95 7.31 4.10 -38.92
C GLU A 95 6.39 3.77 -40.10
N ASP A 96 5.30 4.50 -40.26
CA ASP A 96 4.69 4.69 -41.56
C ASP A 96 4.28 6.18 -41.74
N VAL A 97 5.24 6.92 -42.28
CA VAL A 97 5.09 8.32 -42.64
C VAL A 97 4.30 8.40 -43.93
N THR A 98 3.02 8.67 -43.88
CA THR A 98 2.39 9.50 -44.94
C THR A 98 1.12 10.18 -44.45
N SER A 99 1.15 11.51 -44.60
CA SER A 99 0.05 12.45 -44.64
C SER A 99 -0.66 12.88 -43.34
N GLY A 100 -0.26 14.05 -42.86
CA GLY A 100 -1.13 15.23 -42.58
C GLY A 100 -2.24 15.11 -41.56
N SER A 101 -2.09 15.94 -40.49
CA SER A 101 -3.13 16.50 -39.63
C SER A 101 -3.61 15.66 -38.45
N SER A 102 -3.44 16.30 -37.35
CA SER A 102 -4.04 16.24 -36.00
C SER A 102 -3.08 15.75 -34.92
N LEU A 103 -2.91 16.63 -33.94
CA LEU A 103 -2.38 16.32 -32.59
C LEU A 103 -3.33 15.31 -31.89
N ALA A 104 -3.25 14.04 -32.27
CA ALA A 104 -3.80 12.97 -31.49
C ALA A 104 -2.87 12.81 -30.30
N SER A 105 -3.33 13.09 -29.08
CA SER A 105 -2.62 12.81 -27.86
C SER A 105 -2.33 11.30 -27.82
N LYS A 106 -1.04 10.94 -27.75
CA LYS A 106 -0.58 9.56 -27.65
C LYS A 106 -1.28 8.93 -26.43
N GLU A 107 -2.16 7.94 -26.66
CA GLU A 107 -2.79 7.17 -25.60
C GLU A 107 -1.78 6.14 -25.08
N ILE A 108 -1.72 5.99 -23.76
CA ILE A 108 -0.89 5.01 -23.08
C ILE A 108 -1.82 3.96 -22.44
N CYS A 109 -1.39 2.72 -22.44
CA CYS A 109 -2.08 1.64 -21.76
C CYS A 109 -1.64 1.53 -20.31
N ILE A 110 -2.61 1.52 -19.40
CA ILE A 110 -2.42 1.20 -17.99
C ILE A 110 -2.98 -0.20 -17.76
N GLU A 111 -2.17 -1.12 -17.27
CA GLU A 111 -2.63 -2.40 -16.75
C GLU A 111 -2.87 -2.29 -15.24
N SER A 112 -4.04 -2.70 -14.78
CA SER A 112 -4.44 -2.61 -13.39
C SER A 112 -5.10 -3.89 -12.91
N ILE A 113 -4.82 -4.28 -11.67
CA ILE A 113 -5.39 -5.49 -11.06
C ILE A 113 -6.41 -5.09 -10.01
N PHE A 114 -7.57 -5.75 -10.05
CA PHE A 114 -8.63 -5.56 -9.07
C PHE A 114 -9.04 -6.91 -8.45
N PRO A 115 -9.46 -6.92 -7.17
CA PRO A 115 -10.12 -8.08 -6.58
C PRO A 115 -11.42 -8.43 -7.34
N VAL A 116 -11.75 -9.70 -7.46
CA VAL A 116 -12.94 -10.17 -8.21
C VAL A 116 -14.27 -9.62 -7.65
N ASN A 117 -14.29 -9.25 -6.38
CA ASN A 117 -15.47 -8.69 -5.70
C ASN A 117 -15.63 -7.16 -5.88
N GLU A 118 -14.72 -6.50 -6.59
CA GLU A 118 -14.80 -5.05 -6.84
C GLU A 118 -15.63 -4.74 -8.09
N GLU A 119 -16.41 -3.66 -8.02
CA GLU A 119 -17.11 -3.10 -9.18
C GLU A 119 -16.13 -2.22 -10.00
N VAL A 120 -15.28 -2.83 -10.80
CA VAL A 120 -14.22 -2.20 -11.59
C VAL A 120 -14.67 -0.93 -12.30
N LYS A 121 -15.85 -0.95 -12.94
CA LYS A 121 -16.40 0.23 -13.64
C LYS A 121 -16.62 1.40 -12.69
N MET A 122 -17.06 1.14 -11.47
CA MET A 122 -17.29 2.18 -10.47
C MET A 122 -15.95 2.73 -9.97
N CYS A 123 -14.98 1.88 -9.71
CA CYS A 123 -13.63 2.28 -9.31
C CYS A 123 -12.96 3.17 -10.35
N ILE A 124 -12.98 2.77 -11.63
CA ILE A 124 -12.43 3.56 -12.75
C ILE A 124 -13.15 4.90 -12.89
N SER A 125 -14.49 4.91 -12.75
CA SER A 125 -15.27 6.15 -12.83
C SER A 125 -14.92 7.12 -11.70
N GLN A 126 -14.76 6.62 -10.47
CA GLN A 126 -14.37 7.43 -9.32
C GLN A 126 -12.93 7.97 -9.48
N ALA A 127 -12.00 7.12 -9.93
CA ALA A 127 -10.63 7.52 -10.21
C ALA A 127 -10.59 8.63 -11.29
N ALA A 128 -11.30 8.45 -12.42
CA ALA A 128 -11.38 9.45 -13.49
C ALA A 128 -11.96 10.78 -13.00
N ASN A 129 -13.04 10.73 -12.22
CA ASN A 129 -13.68 11.93 -11.66
C ASN A 129 -12.75 12.65 -10.68
N SER A 130 -11.97 11.93 -9.87
CA SER A 130 -11.08 12.52 -8.86
C SER A 130 -9.96 13.38 -9.45
N ILE A 131 -9.53 13.04 -10.67
CA ILE A 131 -8.51 13.80 -11.41
C ILE A 131 -9.12 14.75 -12.48
N GLY A 132 -10.44 14.91 -12.49
CA GLY A 132 -11.14 15.85 -13.36
C GLY A 132 -11.26 15.41 -14.82
N LEU A 133 -11.14 14.13 -15.14
CA LEU A 133 -11.42 13.62 -16.47
C LEU A 133 -12.91 13.78 -16.81
N LYS A 134 -13.19 14.34 -18.00
CA LYS A 134 -14.57 14.58 -18.47
C LYS A 134 -15.28 13.31 -18.91
N GLU A 135 -14.52 12.32 -19.35
CA GLU A 135 -15.02 11.05 -19.86
C GLU A 135 -14.27 9.91 -19.17
N ILE A 136 -14.97 8.82 -18.94
CA ILE A 136 -14.35 7.60 -18.38
C ILE A 136 -13.47 6.99 -19.47
N PRO A 137 -12.18 6.71 -19.21
CA PRO A 137 -11.29 6.08 -20.17
C PRO A 137 -11.85 4.73 -20.66
N LYS A 138 -11.52 4.37 -21.89
CA LYS A 138 -11.88 3.04 -22.42
C LYS A 138 -11.09 1.99 -21.67
N PHE A 139 -11.76 0.93 -21.26
CA PHE A 139 -11.11 -0.17 -20.56
C PHE A 139 -11.66 -1.52 -20.98
N LYS A 140 -10.84 -2.55 -20.83
CA LYS A 140 -11.17 -3.96 -21.02
C LYS A 140 -10.91 -4.71 -19.74
N VAL A 141 -11.87 -5.52 -19.29
CA VAL A 141 -11.74 -6.38 -18.09
C VAL A 141 -11.60 -7.80 -18.55
N GLU A 142 -10.61 -8.50 -18.06
CA GLU A 142 -10.36 -9.92 -18.27
C GLU A 142 -10.25 -10.61 -16.92
N LEU A 143 -10.77 -11.83 -16.82
CA LEU A 143 -10.49 -12.67 -15.66
C LEU A 143 -9.05 -13.16 -15.83
N GLY A 144 -8.17 -12.78 -14.95
CA GLY A 144 -6.78 -13.21 -14.98
C GLY A 144 -6.67 -14.66 -14.59
N ASP A 145 -5.92 -15.45 -15.40
CA ASP A 145 -5.49 -16.78 -15.02
C ASP A 145 -4.20 -16.63 -14.22
N GLU A 146 -4.14 -17.33 -13.10
CA GLU A 146 -3.07 -17.28 -12.12
C GLU A 146 -1.67 -17.51 -12.71
N GLN A 147 -1.56 -18.43 -13.66
CA GLN A 147 -0.28 -18.75 -14.28
C GLN A 147 0.26 -17.62 -15.17
N ASP A 148 -0.61 -16.89 -15.87
CA ASP A 148 -0.21 -15.76 -16.71
C ASP A 148 0.24 -14.56 -15.88
N TRP A 149 -0.40 -14.30 -14.74
CA TRP A 149 -0.01 -13.21 -13.84
C TRP A 149 1.33 -13.45 -13.17
N VAL A 150 1.55 -14.67 -12.66
CA VAL A 150 2.83 -15.06 -12.03
C VAL A 150 3.98 -14.91 -13.03
N THR A 151 3.79 -15.37 -14.27
CA THR A 151 4.82 -15.30 -15.31
C THR A 151 5.13 -13.85 -15.72
N LYS A 152 4.12 -13.04 -15.98
CA LYS A 152 4.29 -11.61 -16.35
C LYS A 152 4.93 -10.81 -15.22
N ASN A 153 4.50 -11.04 -13.96
CA ASN A 153 5.13 -10.37 -12.82
C ASN A 153 6.57 -10.82 -12.60
N GLN A 154 6.88 -12.09 -12.79
CA GLN A 154 8.27 -12.58 -12.69
C GLN A 154 9.20 -11.94 -13.72
N GLU A 155 8.69 -11.62 -14.90
CA GLU A 155 9.46 -10.93 -15.95
C GLU A 155 9.64 -9.42 -15.67
N SER A 156 8.63 -8.75 -15.09
CA SER A 156 8.63 -7.31 -14.87
C SER A 156 9.38 -6.87 -13.61
N PHE A 157 9.38 -7.68 -12.54
CA PHE A 157 10.08 -7.30 -11.31
C PHE A 157 11.51 -7.81 -11.28
N GLN A 158 12.45 -6.87 -11.35
CA GLN A 158 13.89 -7.13 -11.24
C GLN A 158 14.43 -6.66 -9.88
N PRO A 159 15.56 -7.19 -9.40
CA PRO A 159 16.21 -6.66 -8.20
C PRO A 159 16.54 -5.18 -8.35
N VAL A 160 16.18 -4.37 -7.36
CA VAL A 160 16.41 -2.92 -7.35
C VAL A 160 17.45 -2.55 -6.31
N GLU A 161 18.53 -1.87 -6.73
CA GLU A 161 19.50 -1.29 -5.81
C GLU A 161 19.00 0.04 -5.26
N ILE A 162 18.81 0.10 -3.96
CA ILE A 162 18.37 1.31 -3.26
C ILE A 162 19.57 2.19 -2.88
N ALA A 163 20.61 1.56 -2.39
CA ALA A 163 21.89 2.17 -2.03
C ALA A 163 22.98 1.09 -2.11
N GLU A 164 24.24 1.48 -1.97
CA GLU A 164 25.35 0.53 -1.94
C GLU A 164 25.06 -0.62 -0.95
N ARG A 165 25.00 -1.85 -1.47
CA ARG A 165 24.73 -3.09 -0.73
C ARG A 165 23.34 -3.17 -0.08
N LEU A 166 22.39 -2.35 -0.50
CA LEU A 166 20.97 -2.41 -0.08
C LEU A 166 20.10 -2.71 -1.30
N TRP A 167 19.51 -3.89 -1.32
CA TRP A 167 18.72 -4.40 -2.44
C TRP A 167 17.32 -4.78 -2.02
N ILE A 168 16.37 -4.54 -2.91
CA ILE A 168 15.06 -5.16 -2.89
C ILE A 168 15.07 -6.26 -3.94
N VAL A 169 14.69 -7.46 -3.55
CA VAL A 169 14.84 -8.65 -4.39
C VAL A 169 13.52 -9.41 -4.41
N PRO A 170 12.94 -9.67 -5.60
CA PRO A 170 11.80 -10.55 -5.73
C PRO A 170 12.10 -11.95 -5.21
N GLU A 171 11.14 -12.64 -4.61
CA GLU A 171 11.33 -13.94 -3.95
C GLU A 171 11.84 -15.04 -4.91
N TRP A 172 11.59 -14.93 -6.20
CA TRP A 172 12.02 -15.88 -7.24
C TRP A 172 13.40 -15.59 -7.84
N ILE A 173 14.09 -14.52 -7.40
CA ILE A 173 15.42 -14.14 -7.87
C ILE A 173 16.43 -14.26 -6.74
N SER A 174 17.60 -14.82 -7.03
CA SER A 174 18.71 -14.82 -6.08
C SER A 174 19.27 -13.42 -5.91
N PRO A 175 19.60 -12.99 -4.67
CA PRO A 175 20.19 -11.68 -4.42
C PRO A 175 21.44 -11.42 -5.26
N PRO A 176 21.55 -10.26 -5.95
CA PRO A 176 22.73 -9.92 -6.75
C PRO A 176 24.03 -9.82 -5.92
N VAL A 177 23.91 -9.40 -4.66
CA VAL A 177 25.01 -9.27 -3.71
C VAL A 177 24.65 -10.01 -2.43
N ALA A 178 25.14 -11.24 -2.28
CA ALA A 178 24.78 -12.09 -1.14
C ALA A 178 25.14 -11.48 0.23
N GLU A 179 26.24 -10.75 0.32
CA GLU A 179 26.75 -10.11 1.55
C GLU A 179 26.09 -8.74 1.84
N GLY A 180 25.16 -8.29 0.99
CA GLY A 180 24.41 -7.05 1.16
C GLY A 180 23.19 -7.22 2.08
N VAL A 181 22.54 -6.12 2.39
CA VAL A 181 21.22 -6.13 2.99
C VAL A 181 20.20 -6.36 1.87
N ASN A 182 19.70 -7.58 1.78
CA ASN A 182 18.71 -7.97 0.79
C ASN A 182 17.34 -8.07 1.46
N ILE A 183 16.39 -7.29 0.98
CA ILE A 183 14.98 -7.34 1.41
C ILE A 183 14.24 -8.17 0.37
N ILE A 184 13.87 -9.39 0.74
CA ILE A 184 13.16 -10.30 -0.15
C ILE A 184 11.66 -9.99 -0.08
N LEU A 185 11.04 -9.75 -1.23
CA LEU A 185 9.61 -9.47 -1.30
C LEU A 185 8.92 -10.35 -2.33
N ASN A 186 7.71 -10.75 -2.00
CA ASN A 186 6.72 -11.13 -3.01
C ASN A 186 6.01 -9.83 -3.45
N PRO A 187 6.21 -9.34 -4.67
CA PRO A 187 5.49 -8.21 -5.22
C PRO A 187 4.06 -8.64 -5.59
N GLY A 188 3.28 -8.95 -4.56
CA GLY A 188 1.91 -9.40 -4.66
C GLY A 188 0.92 -8.23 -4.67
N LEU A 189 -0.27 -8.46 -4.10
CA LEU A 189 -1.42 -7.55 -4.11
C LEU A 189 -1.29 -6.34 -3.15
N ALA A 190 -0.18 -6.17 -2.44
CA ALA A 190 0.04 -5.05 -1.51
C ALA A 190 1.00 -4.01 -2.09
N PHE A 191 0.70 -2.72 -1.84
CA PHE A 191 1.59 -1.61 -2.19
C PHE A 191 2.96 -1.74 -1.49
N GLY A 192 4.02 -1.28 -2.17
CA GLY A 192 5.38 -1.25 -1.60
C GLY A 192 6.30 -2.32 -2.20
N THR A 193 6.32 -2.45 -3.53
CA THR A 193 7.28 -3.30 -4.27
C THR A 193 8.72 -2.80 -4.20
N GLY A 194 8.91 -1.54 -3.76
CA GLY A 194 10.22 -0.92 -3.58
C GLY A 194 10.68 -0.02 -4.72
N GLU A 195 10.04 -0.06 -5.87
CA GLU A 195 10.41 0.78 -7.03
C GLU A 195 9.98 2.23 -6.87
N HIS A 196 8.94 2.49 -6.08
CA HIS A 196 8.40 3.82 -5.91
C HIS A 196 9.38 4.76 -5.20
N PRO A 197 9.56 6.02 -5.67
CA PRO A 197 10.49 7.00 -5.10
C PRO A 197 10.32 7.21 -3.59
N THR A 198 9.08 7.20 -3.08
CA THR A 198 8.79 7.36 -1.65
C THR A 198 9.34 6.21 -0.81
N THR A 199 9.26 4.97 -1.31
CA THR A 199 9.83 3.80 -0.64
C THR A 199 11.36 3.92 -0.56
N LYS A 200 11.99 4.33 -1.66
CA LYS A 200 13.45 4.59 -1.69
C LYS A 200 13.85 5.67 -0.69
N LEU A 201 13.14 6.80 -0.67
CA LEU A 201 13.36 7.88 0.31
C LEU A 201 13.25 7.39 1.76
N CYS A 202 12.21 6.60 2.05
CA CYS A 202 11.98 6.05 3.39
C CYS A 202 13.07 5.06 3.80
N LEU A 203 13.52 4.18 2.89
CA LEU A 203 14.60 3.22 3.16
C LEU A 203 15.94 3.92 3.43
N LEU A 204 16.28 4.96 2.66
CA LEU A 204 17.48 5.77 2.89
C LEU A 204 17.42 6.51 4.22
N LEU A 205 16.27 7.10 4.56
CA LEU A 205 16.04 7.72 5.86
C LEU A 205 16.19 6.70 6.98
N LEU A 206 15.52 5.56 6.88
CA LEU A 206 15.52 4.49 7.88
C LEU A 206 16.94 3.96 8.13
N GLN A 207 17.74 3.74 7.07
CA GLN A 207 19.14 3.34 7.18
C GLN A 207 19.98 4.38 7.95
N SER A 208 19.64 5.66 7.81
CA SER A 208 20.32 6.73 8.54
C SER A 208 19.92 6.81 10.01
N LEU A 209 18.69 6.39 10.36
CA LEU A 209 18.12 6.51 11.70
C LEU A 209 18.39 5.30 12.59
N ILE A 210 18.32 4.08 12.04
CA ILE A 210 18.57 2.85 12.80
C ILE A 210 20.07 2.68 13.04
N LYS A 211 20.45 2.61 14.30
CA LYS A 211 21.85 2.43 14.77
C LYS A 211 22.03 1.13 15.55
N GLY A 212 20.93 0.50 15.92
CA GLY A 212 20.87 -0.75 16.67
C GLY A 212 20.12 -0.60 17.99
N GLY A 213 19.07 -1.39 18.15
CA GLY A 213 18.29 -1.45 19.38
C GLY A 213 17.03 -0.59 19.44
N GLU A 214 16.72 0.17 18.38
CA GLU A 214 15.52 0.99 18.29
C GLU A 214 14.24 0.14 18.15
N ALA A 215 13.12 0.64 18.68
CA ALA A 215 11.78 0.18 18.36
C ALA A 215 11.22 1.03 17.20
N PHE A 216 10.82 0.39 16.11
CA PHE A 216 10.36 1.03 14.88
C PHE A 216 8.86 0.79 14.64
N LEU A 217 8.16 1.82 14.17
CA LEU A 217 6.77 1.71 13.71
C LEU A 217 6.66 2.09 12.22
N ASP A 218 6.13 1.17 11.42
CA ASP A 218 5.75 1.33 10.04
C ASP A 218 4.25 1.62 9.95
N TYR A 219 3.89 2.88 9.77
CA TYR A 219 2.50 3.30 9.74
C TYR A 219 1.96 3.37 8.30
N GLY A 220 1.11 2.41 7.92
CA GLY A 220 0.77 2.08 6.55
C GLY A 220 1.79 1.10 5.97
N THR A 221 1.89 -0.07 6.61
CA THR A 221 3.03 -1.00 6.37
C THR A 221 3.02 -1.63 4.98
N GLY A 222 1.84 -1.74 4.32
CA GLY A 222 1.72 -2.35 2.99
C GLY A 222 2.37 -3.74 2.92
N SER A 223 3.37 -3.87 2.07
CA SER A 223 4.17 -5.10 1.92
C SER A 223 5.05 -5.45 3.13
N GLY A 224 5.15 -4.59 4.14
CA GLY A 224 6.04 -4.73 5.28
C GLY A 224 7.48 -4.32 5.02
N ILE A 225 7.78 -3.75 3.86
CA ILE A 225 9.15 -3.47 3.40
C ILE A 225 9.96 -2.63 4.39
N LEU A 226 9.37 -1.56 4.96
CA LEU A 226 10.08 -0.69 5.90
C LEU A 226 10.25 -1.37 7.26
N ALA A 227 9.23 -2.11 7.73
CA ALA A 227 9.29 -2.88 8.95
C ALA A 227 10.39 -3.95 8.92
N ILE A 228 10.48 -4.68 7.80
CA ILE A 228 11.52 -5.68 7.55
C ILE A 228 12.91 -5.02 7.44
N ALA A 229 12.99 -3.90 6.71
CA ALA A 229 14.24 -3.16 6.56
C ALA A 229 14.80 -2.67 7.91
N ALA A 230 13.94 -2.14 8.79
CA ALA A 230 14.34 -1.71 10.13
C ALA A 230 15.02 -2.82 10.92
N LEU A 231 14.44 -4.03 10.91
CA LEU A 231 15.01 -5.19 11.58
C LEU A 231 16.35 -5.63 10.97
N LYS A 232 16.45 -5.59 9.63
CA LYS A 232 17.69 -5.89 8.93
C LYS A 232 18.80 -4.85 9.17
N PHE A 233 18.45 -3.61 9.47
CA PHE A 233 19.39 -2.56 9.86
C PHE A 233 19.76 -2.64 11.35
N GLY A 234 19.11 -3.48 12.16
CA GLY A 234 19.46 -3.72 13.55
C GLY A 234 18.47 -3.18 14.58
N ALA A 235 17.26 -2.78 14.20
CA ALA A 235 16.22 -2.45 15.15
C ALA A 235 15.94 -3.63 16.11
N ALA A 236 15.65 -3.34 17.36
CA ALA A 236 15.34 -4.37 18.37
C ALA A 236 14.00 -5.04 18.08
N SER A 237 13.01 -4.23 17.67
CA SER A 237 11.68 -4.66 17.31
C SER A 237 11.09 -3.73 16.25
N SER A 238 10.10 -4.24 15.54
CA SER A 238 9.33 -3.46 14.57
C SER A 238 7.85 -3.76 14.72
N ALA A 239 7.00 -2.78 14.46
CA ALA A 239 5.57 -2.96 14.33
C ALA A 239 5.10 -2.39 12.99
N GLY A 240 4.17 -3.08 12.33
CA GLY A 240 3.52 -2.63 11.12
C GLY A 240 2.02 -2.46 11.34
N VAL A 241 1.46 -1.35 10.87
CA VAL A 241 0.03 -1.06 10.96
C VAL A 241 -0.52 -0.80 9.56
N ASP A 242 -1.64 -1.42 9.23
CA ASP A 242 -2.37 -1.13 7.99
C ASP A 242 -3.88 -1.27 8.21
N ILE A 243 -4.67 -0.64 7.34
CA ILE A 243 -6.13 -0.76 7.31
C ILE A 243 -6.58 -1.92 6.43
N ASP A 244 -5.71 -2.39 5.54
CA ASP A 244 -6.01 -3.45 4.60
C ASP A 244 -5.56 -4.81 5.14
N PRO A 245 -6.47 -5.78 5.33
CA PRO A 245 -6.10 -7.13 5.73
C PRO A 245 -5.13 -7.81 4.75
N LEU A 246 -5.17 -7.47 3.46
CA LEU A 246 -4.25 -8.02 2.46
C LEU A 246 -2.84 -7.49 2.67
N ALA A 247 -2.68 -6.22 3.06
CA ALA A 247 -1.38 -5.65 3.42
C ALA A 247 -0.77 -6.39 4.63
N ILE A 248 -1.56 -6.62 5.68
CA ILE A 248 -1.10 -7.38 6.86
C ILE A 248 -0.66 -8.80 6.48
N LYS A 249 -1.42 -9.47 5.62
CA LYS A 249 -1.09 -10.82 5.13
C LYS A 249 0.20 -10.80 4.30
N SER A 250 0.34 -9.83 3.38
CA SER A 250 1.54 -9.63 2.56
C SER A 250 2.78 -9.35 3.42
N ALA A 251 2.68 -8.43 4.39
CA ALA A 251 3.76 -8.11 5.32
C ALA A 251 4.21 -9.34 6.13
N SER A 252 3.26 -10.16 6.59
CA SER A 252 3.56 -11.41 7.30
C SER A 252 4.28 -12.42 6.42
N HIS A 253 3.85 -12.58 5.16
CA HIS A 253 4.50 -13.46 4.20
C HIS A 253 5.94 -12.98 3.90
N ASN A 254 6.11 -11.70 3.60
CA ASN A 254 7.41 -11.10 3.33
C ASN A 254 8.36 -11.18 4.55
N ALA A 255 7.84 -11.03 5.77
CA ALA A 255 8.63 -11.24 6.98
C ALA A 255 9.19 -12.67 7.05
N ALA A 256 8.36 -13.67 6.73
CA ALA A 256 8.80 -15.07 6.70
C ALA A 256 9.87 -15.30 5.63
N LEU A 257 9.74 -14.74 4.40
CA LEU A 257 10.76 -14.79 3.36
C LEU A 257 12.11 -14.22 3.81
N ASN A 258 12.07 -13.24 4.69
CA ASN A 258 13.27 -12.61 5.24
C ASN A 258 13.80 -13.27 6.53
N ASN A 259 13.22 -14.40 6.94
CA ASN A 259 13.54 -15.10 8.19
C ASN A 259 13.41 -14.21 9.43
N ILE A 260 12.44 -13.28 9.43
CA ILE A 260 12.15 -12.43 10.59
C ILE A 260 11.35 -13.25 11.61
N PRO A 261 11.86 -13.41 12.86
CA PRO A 261 11.12 -14.11 13.90
C PRO A 261 9.82 -13.37 14.26
N PRO A 262 8.70 -14.08 14.50
CA PRO A 262 7.40 -13.45 14.80
C PRO A 262 7.42 -12.50 16.00
N GLU A 263 8.29 -12.75 16.98
CA GLU A 263 8.46 -11.90 18.16
C GLU A 263 9.21 -10.59 17.89
N LYS A 264 9.75 -10.43 16.69
CA LYS A 264 10.46 -9.20 16.25
C LYS A 264 9.60 -8.25 15.46
N LEU A 265 8.55 -8.75 14.82
CA LEU A 265 7.63 -7.96 13.99
C LEU A 265 6.19 -8.21 14.42
N GLU A 266 5.57 -7.20 14.98
CA GLU A 266 4.14 -7.20 15.30
C GLU A 266 3.35 -6.54 14.17
N LEU A 267 2.30 -7.20 13.67
CA LEU A 267 1.45 -6.67 12.59
C LEU A 267 0.03 -6.45 13.09
N HIS A 268 -0.49 -5.25 12.90
CA HIS A 268 -1.78 -4.82 13.42
C HIS A 268 -2.68 -4.32 12.31
N LEU A 269 -3.87 -4.91 12.20
CA LEU A 269 -4.93 -4.35 11.40
C LEU A 269 -5.56 -3.17 12.16
N ALA A 270 -5.49 -1.98 11.56
CA ALA A 270 -6.11 -0.81 12.16
C ALA A 270 -7.65 -0.97 12.19
N PRO A 271 -8.29 -0.71 13.33
CA PRO A 271 -9.72 -0.87 13.45
C PRO A 271 -10.47 0.13 12.56
N SER A 272 -11.50 -0.35 11.86
CA SER A 272 -12.39 0.49 11.03
C SER A 272 -13.37 1.34 11.85
N ASP A 273 -13.48 1.08 13.13
CA ASP A 273 -14.31 1.79 14.09
C ASP A 273 -13.44 2.54 15.14
N ASN A 274 -14.08 3.35 15.98
CA ASN A 274 -13.38 4.18 16.98
C ASN A 274 -12.73 3.38 18.12
N ARG A 275 -12.46 2.08 17.96
CA ARG A 275 -11.69 1.30 18.93
C ARG A 275 -10.25 1.77 18.94
N GLU A 276 -9.66 1.88 20.13
CA GLU A 276 -8.23 2.19 20.25
C GLU A 276 -7.42 1.02 19.68
N MET A 277 -6.38 1.37 18.93
CA MET A 277 -5.40 0.42 18.44
C MET A 277 -4.65 -0.18 19.65
N GLN A 278 -4.40 -1.48 19.63
CA GLN A 278 -3.70 -2.19 20.72
C GLN A 278 -2.18 -1.93 20.72
N LEU A 279 -1.76 -0.74 20.27
CA LEU A 279 -0.38 -0.28 20.36
C LEU A 279 -0.24 0.69 21.52
N GLY A 280 0.80 0.50 22.34
CA GLY A 280 1.07 1.40 23.47
C GLY A 280 1.54 2.78 23.00
N LYS A 281 1.15 3.82 23.75
CA LYS A 281 1.64 5.18 23.52
C LYS A 281 3.12 5.31 23.88
N GLU A 282 3.85 6.18 23.17
CA GLU A 282 5.26 6.52 23.45
C GLU A 282 6.21 5.31 23.53
N GLN A 283 6.03 4.35 22.60
CA GLN A 283 6.84 3.12 22.59
C GLN A 283 7.94 3.11 21.55
N PHE A 284 7.81 3.92 20.47
CA PHE A 284 8.69 3.82 19.31
C PHE A 284 9.74 4.94 19.30
N ASP A 285 10.98 4.57 18.98
CA ASP A 285 12.11 5.45 18.80
C ASP A 285 12.14 6.08 17.41
N VAL A 286 11.62 5.35 16.42
CA VAL A 286 11.49 5.78 15.02
C VAL A 286 10.11 5.42 14.50
N ILE A 287 9.44 6.37 13.84
CA ILE A 287 8.17 6.13 13.13
C ILE A 287 8.31 6.65 11.71
N ILE A 288 7.91 5.84 10.73
CA ILE A 288 7.74 6.30 9.35
C ILE A 288 6.30 6.04 8.93
N ALA A 289 5.67 7.07 8.35
CA ALA A 289 4.37 6.97 7.68
C ALA A 289 4.58 7.28 6.19
N ASN A 290 4.47 6.25 5.35
CA ASN A 290 4.53 6.37 3.90
C ASN A 290 3.13 6.13 3.32
N ILE A 291 2.25 7.12 3.51
CA ILE A 291 0.83 7.06 3.17
C ILE A 291 0.39 8.36 2.49
N LEU A 292 -0.80 8.36 1.87
CA LEU A 292 -1.33 9.51 1.15
C LEU A 292 -1.53 10.75 2.03
N LEU A 293 -1.56 11.94 1.40
CA LEU A 293 -1.65 13.25 2.05
C LEU A 293 -2.76 13.36 3.09
N ASN A 294 -4.00 12.97 2.73
CA ASN A 294 -5.13 13.19 3.64
C ASN A 294 -4.99 12.40 4.96
N PRO A 295 -4.69 11.09 4.95
CA PRO A 295 -4.38 10.37 6.19
C PRO A 295 -3.21 10.96 6.96
N VAL A 296 -2.14 11.38 6.28
CA VAL A 296 -0.99 12.03 6.92
C VAL A 296 -1.43 13.27 7.71
N MET A 297 -2.28 14.10 7.11
CA MET A 297 -2.76 15.34 7.73
C MET A 297 -3.71 15.09 8.91
N GLU A 298 -4.66 14.16 8.71
CA GLU A 298 -5.71 13.89 9.70
C GLU A 298 -5.19 13.10 10.91
N LEU A 299 -4.29 12.16 10.69
CA LEU A 299 -3.80 11.24 11.71
C LEU A 299 -2.50 11.71 12.39
N ALA A 300 -2.03 12.93 12.13
CA ALA A 300 -0.74 13.43 12.64
C ALA A 300 -0.59 13.25 14.16
N ASP A 301 -1.60 13.68 14.96
CA ASP A 301 -1.54 13.53 16.42
C ASP A 301 -1.60 12.06 16.87
N HIS A 302 -2.35 11.25 16.14
CA HIS A 302 -2.45 9.80 16.40
C HIS A 302 -1.11 9.10 16.12
N ILE A 303 -0.48 9.36 14.96
CA ILE A 303 0.84 8.82 14.60
C ILE A 303 1.87 9.22 15.67
N LEU A 304 1.91 10.49 16.05
CA LEU A 304 2.86 11.00 17.03
C LEU A 304 2.57 10.52 18.47
N SER A 305 1.35 10.05 18.75
CA SER A 305 1.04 9.50 20.08
C SER A 305 1.83 8.22 20.39
N PHE A 306 2.27 7.48 19.36
CA PHE A 306 3.08 6.27 19.51
C PHE A 306 4.58 6.55 19.66
N ALA A 307 5.02 7.75 19.27
CA ALA A 307 6.42 8.16 19.31
C ALA A 307 6.86 8.55 20.72
N LYS A 308 8.02 8.08 21.17
CA LYS A 308 8.67 8.59 22.38
C LYS A 308 8.99 10.08 22.24
N PRO A 309 9.08 10.84 23.36
CA PRO A 309 9.66 12.17 23.32
C PRO A 309 11.09 12.14 22.74
N GLY A 310 11.35 12.92 21.70
CA GLY A 310 12.63 12.91 20.98
C GLY A 310 12.78 11.79 19.94
N ALA A 311 11.71 11.05 19.63
CA ALA A 311 11.71 10.06 18.55
C ALA A 311 11.87 10.69 17.18
N ALA A 312 12.50 9.97 16.26
CA ALA A 312 12.61 10.38 14.87
C ALA A 312 11.32 10.01 14.10
N ILE A 313 10.84 10.96 13.32
CA ILE A 313 9.60 10.83 12.53
C ILE A 313 9.92 11.04 11.06
N GLY A 314 9.45 10.15 10.21
CA GLY A 314 9.48 10.26 8.76
C GLY A 314 8.07 10.29 8.19
N ILE A 315 7.79 11.23 7.28
CA ILE A 315 6.52 11.40 6.58
C ILE A 315 6.79 11.40 5.09
N SER A 316 6.19 10.47 4.36
CA SER A 316 6.33 10.34 2.91
C SER A 316 5.00 9.89 2.28
N GLY A 317 5.00 9.60 0.97
CA GLY A 317 3.76 9.35 0.21
C GLY A 317 3.10 10.66 -0.23
N ILE A 318 3.86 11.75 -0.30
CA ILE A 318 3.40 13.10 -0.63
C ILE A 318 4.22 13.71 -1.75
N LEU A 319 3.58 14.56 -2.55
CA LEU A 319 4.22 15.34 -3.62
C LEU A 319 4.86 16.62 -3.07
N SER A 320 5.85 17.13 -3.80
CA SER A 320 6.56 18.38 -3.46
C SER A 320 5.62 19.58 -3.32
N GLU A 321 4.57 19.65 -4.11
CA GLU A 321 3.54 20.70 -4.03
C GLU A 321 2.69 20.63 -2.75
N GLN A 322 2.59 19.44 -2.15
CA GLN A 322 1.83 19.20 -0.92
C GLN A 322 2.65 19.48 0.36
N LEU A 323 3.97 19.53 0.23
CA LEU A 323 4.90 19.71 1.35
C LEU A 323 4.60 20.93 2.23
N PRO A 324 4.23 22.13 1.71
CA PRO A 324 3.94 23.28 2.56
C PRO A 324 2.85 22.99 3.59
N ASN A 325 1.75 22.34 3.19
CA ASN A 325 0.63 21.98 4.07
C ASN A 325 1.07 20.96 5.15
N VAL A 326 1.82 19.93 4.73
CA VAL A 326 2.35 18.93 5.67
C VAL A 326 3.32 19.57 6.67
N LYS A 327 4.20 20.44 6.19
CA LYS A 327 5.14 21.17 7.05
C LYS A 327 4.41 22.06 8.05
N GLU A 328 3.38 22.78 7.64
CA GLU A 328 2.54 23.59 8.53
C GLU A 328 1.89 22.72 9.63
N ARG A 329 1.32 21.57 9.26
CA ARG A 329 0.68 20.63 10.20
C ARG A 329 1.64 20.04 11.22
N TYR A 330 2.86 19.71 10.81
CA TYR A 330 3.82 19.00 11.65
C TYR A 330 4.81 19.90 12.39
N SER A 331 5.08 21.14 11.93
CA SER A 331 6.03 22.07 12.58
C SER A 331 5.72 22.38 14.05
N PRO A 332 4.47 22.45 14.51
CA PRO A 332 4.19 22.60 15.94
C PRO A 332 4.64 21.40 16.78
N LEU A 333 4.71 20.21 16.18
CA LEU A 333 4.91 18.92 16.83
C LEU A 333 6.36 18.42 16.71
N LEU A 334 7.07 18.85 15.66
CA LEU A 334 8.43 18.40 15.33
C LEU A 334 9.43 19.55 15.40
N GLU A 335 10.67 19.21 15.70
CA GLU A 335 11.86 20.04 15.58
C GLU A 335 12.86 19.39 14.62
N ASP A 336 13.92 20.11 14.21
CA ASP A 336 14.97 19.64 13.29
C ASP A 336 14.43 19.08 11.97
N ILE A 337 13.40 19.74 11.41
CA ILE A 337 12.74 19.27 10.19
C ILE A 337 13.70 19.36 9.01
N SER A 338 13.89 18.24 8.32
CA SER A 338 14.62 18.11 7.06
C SER A 338 13.75 17.49 5.97
N VAL A 339 14.15 17.67 4.71
CA VAL A 339 13.37 17.21 3.53
C VAL A 339 14.33 16.60 2.53
N ALA A 340 13.98 15.42 2.03
CA ALA A 340 14.64 14.76 0.91
C ALA A 340 13.64 14.57 -0.23
N THR A 341 14.11 14.63 -1.50
CA THR A 341 13.27 14.55 -2.69
C THR A 341 13.84 13.59 -3.72
N ILE A 342 12.97 12.87 -4.42
CA ILE A 342 13.31 12.12 -5.65
C ILE A 342 12.18 12.41 -6.64
N GLY A 343 12.52 13.07 -7.77
CA GLY A 343 11.51 13.59 -8.69
C GLY A 343 10.55 14.54 -7.97
N ASP A 344 9.26 14.31 -8.14
CA ASP A 344 8.21 15.11 -7.50
C ASP A 344 7.83 14.62 -6.09
N TRP A 345 8.45 13.53 -5.61
CA TRP A 345 8.12 12.91 -4.34
C TRP A 345 9.03 13.37 -3.21
N VAL A 346 8.45 13.43 -2.01
CA VAL A 346 9.10 13.98 -0.82
C VAL A 346 9.05 13.02 0.35
N CYS A 347 10.13 13.02 1.12
CA CYS A 347 10.15 12.52 2.49
C CYS A 347 10.58 13.64 3.43
N MET A 348 9.69 14.07 4.31
CA MET A 348 9.96 15.01 5.39
C MET A 348 10.31 14.21 6.64
N SER A 349 11.37 14.59 7.33
CA SER A 349 11.75 14.01 8.62
C SER A 349 11.95 15.08 9.68
N GLY A 350 11.84 14.70 10.95
CA GLY A 350 12.06 15.57 12.08
C GLY A 350 12.06 14.78 13.39
N THR A 351 12.30 15.48 14.48
CA THR A 351 12.34 14.92 15.85
C THR A 351 11.09 15.34 16.61
N LYS A 352 10.38 14.41 17.25
CA LYS A 352 9.24 14.74 18.11
C LYS A 352 9.72 15.62 19.27
N LYS A 353 9.10 16.80 19.43
CA LYS A 353 9.41 17.70 20.53
C LYS A 353 9.24 17.01 21.88
N ARG A 354 10.15 17.33 22.81
CA ARG A 354 10.02 16.94 24.21
C ARG A 354 9.08 17.93 24.86
N SER A 355 7.83 17.52 25.09
CA SER A 355 6.85 18.32 25.85
C SER A 355 7.21 18.36 27.32
#